data_1a7e5c54af37a8649cdd7a78bf189a0f
#
_entry.id   1a7e5c54af37a8649cdd7a78bf189a0f
#
_cell.length_a   1.000
_cell.length_b   1.000
_cell.length_c   1.000
_cell.angle_alpha   90.00
_cell.angle_beta   90.00
_cell.angle_gamma   90.00
#
_symmetry.space_group_name_H-M   'P 1'
#
loop_
_entity.id
_entity.type
_entity.pdbx_description
1 polymer ?
#
loop_
_entity_poly.entity_id
_entity_poly.type
_entity_poly.pdbx_seq_one_letter_code
_entity_poly.pdbx_strand_id
1 'polypeptide(L)'
;MLLAGCGGNAKQADVSAASINAHPGKEIYDQYCYSCHNPGLNGAPRLGDAEAWAPRIAQGRAILLTSTLEGIAPAMPQRGLCLSCSDDDLAAAVDYMIEEGQ
;
A
#
# COMPACT_ATOMS: atom_id res chain seq x y z
N MET A 1 8.70 0.95 39.54
CA MET A 1 8.79 1.00 39.04
C MET A 1 8.86 0.82 38.25
N LEU A 2 8.83 0.90 38.10
CA LEU A 2 8.91 0.89 37.30
C LEU A 2 8.85 0.85 36.43
N LEU A 3 8.75 1.00 36.24
CA LEU A 3 8.63 1.07 35.38
C LEU A 3 8.82 1.01 34.47
N ALA A 4 8.84 1.10 34.44
CA ALA A 4 9.00 1.12 33.60
C ALA A 4 8.99 0.92 32.76
N GLY A 5 8.87 0.90 32.70
CA GLY A 5 8.83 0.87 31.78
C GLY A 5 8.60 0.75 31.06
N CYS A 6 8.30 1.03 31.11
CA CYS A 6 8.12 1.16 30.26
C CYS A 6 8.30 1.42 29.49
N GLY A 7 8.48 1.63 29.57
CA GLY A 7 8.67 2.08 28.74
C GLY A 7 8.90 1.98 27.97
N GLY A 8 8.98 1.96 28.07
CA GLY A 8 9.10 2.06 27.16
C GLY A 8 8.96 1.82 26.52
N ASN A 9 8.84 1.78 26.46
CA ASN A 9 8.56 1.72 25.66
C ASN A 9 8.28 2.09 25.13
N ALA A 10 8.05 2.68 25.22
CA ALA A 10 7.73 3.09 24.58
C ALA A 10 8.08 3.61 23.96
N LYS A 11 8.40 4.03 23.84
CA LYS A 11 8.62 4.38 23.03
C LYS A 11 8.86 4.21 22.23
N GLN A 12 8.98 4.07 22.07
CA GLN A 12 9.06 3.79 20.95
C GLN A 12 8.17 3.47 20.46
N ALA A 13 7.77 3.63 21.14
CA ALA A 13 6.88 3.21 20.64
C ALA A 13 5.92 4.08 20.20
N ASP A 14 5.84 4.93 20.36
CA ASP A 14 5.07 5.55 19.90
C ASP A 14 4.95 5.86 18.66
N VAL A 15 5.45 6.62 18.51
CA VAL A 15 5.67 6.57 17.21
C VAL A 15 5.33 5.37 16.71
N SER A 16 5.82 4.68 17.39
CA SER A 16 5.77 3.42 17.05
C SER A 16 4.47 2.79 17.09
N ALA A 17 3.53 3.26 17.89
CA ALA A 17 2.21 2.69 17.90
C ALA A 17 1.56 2.83 16.55
N ALA A 18 1.67 3.99 15.95
CA ALA A 18 1.13 4.19 14.63
C ALA A 18 1.81 3.30 13.61
N SER A 19 3.12 3.17 13.73
CA SER A 19 3.86 2.33 12.80
C SER A 19 3.53 0.86 12.96
N ILE A 20 3.33 0.43 14.19
CA ILE A 20 3.00 -0.96 14.46
C ILE A 20 1.66 -1.32 13.85
N ASN A 21 0.70 -0.42 13.91
CA ASN A 21 -0.63 -0.68 13.40
C ASN A 21 -0.79 -0.37 11.92
N ALA A 22 0.16 0.34 11.34
CA ALA A 22 0.07 0.68 9.94
C ALA A 22 0.67 -0.43 9.10
N HIS A 23 0.02 -0.72 7.98
CA HIS A 23 0.54 -1.68 7.04
C HIS A 23 1.86 -1.16 6.47
N PRO A 24 2.87 -2.01 6.28
CA PRO A 24 4.16 -1.55 5.73
C PRO A 24 4.06 -0.86 4.37
N GLY A 25 3.03 -1.17 3.59
CA GLY A 25 2.86 -0.57 2.28
C GLY A 25 2.11 0.74 2.27
N LYS A 26 1.55 1.14 3.42
CA LYS A 26 0.69 2.32 3.47
C LYS A 26 1.44 3.60 3.10
N GLU A 27 2.66 3.74 3.56
CA GLU A 27 3.43 4.95 3.30
C GLU A 27 3.73 5.11 1.80
N ILE A 28 4.10 4.02 1.14
CA ILE A 28 4.35 4.03 -0.29
C ILE A 28 3.05 4.34 -1.04
N TYR A 29 1.95 3.70 -0.62
CA TYR A 29 0.65 3.98 -1.21
C TYR A 29 0.31 5.46 -1.09
N ASP A 30 0.47 6.03 0.10
CA ASP A 30 0.10 7.42 0.35
C ASP A 30 0.90 8.39 -0.52
N GLN A 31 2.14 8.07 -0.81
CA GLN A 31 3.01 8.95 -1.58
C GLN A 31 2.85 8.81 -3.09
N TYR A 32 2.64 7.59 -3.58
CA TYR A 32 2.75 7.32 -5.01
C TYR A 32 1.48 6.80 -5.67
N CYS A 33 0.57 6.24 -4.90
CA CYS A 33 -0.61 5.58 -5.45
C CYS A 33 -1.89 6.33 -5.14
N TYR A 34 -1.87 7.11 -4.08
CA TYR A 34 -3.05 7.78 -3.54
C TYR A 34 -3.76 8.68 -4.55
N SER A 35 -3.00 9.45 -5.30
CA SER A 35 -3.62 10.49 -6.15
C SER A 35 -4.54 9.91 -7.21
N CYS A 36 -4.29 8.69 -7.67
CA CYS A 36 -5.16 8.04 -8.63
C CYS A 36 -6.12 7.06 -7.97
N HIS A 37 -5.63 6.31 -6.99
CA HIS A 37 -6.43 5.24 -6.40
C HIS A 37 -7.37 5.69 -5.28
N ASN A 38 -7.16 6.87 -4.70
CA ASN A 38 -8.11 7.37 -3.71
C ASN A 38 -9.39 7.83 -4.41
N PRO A 39 -9.29 8.74 -5.40
CA PRO A 39 -10.51 9.18 -6.10
C PRO A 39 -10.99 8.23 -7.19
N GLY A 40 -10.14 7.31 -7.66
CA GLY A 40 -10.50 6.42 -8.76
C GLY A 40 -10.35 7.06 -10.12
N LEU A 41 -9.25 7.79 -10.35
CA LEU A 41 -9.02 8.47 -11.61
C LEU A 41 -8.72 7.49 -12.74
N ASN A 42 -9.21 7.79 -13.90
CA ASN A 42 -8.89 7.05 -15.14
C ASN A 42 -9.11 5.55 -15.02
N GLY A 43 -10.15 5.17 -14.28
CA GLY A 43 -10.49 3.75 -14.14
C GLY A 43 -9.70 3.03 -13.06
N ALA A 44 -8.87 3.73 -12.29
CA ALA A 44 -8.15 3.09 -11.19
C ALA A 44 -9.14 2.62 -10.12
N PRO A 45 -9.02 1.38 -9.65
CA PRO A 45 -9.91 0.91 -8.59
C PRO A 45 -9.61 1.67 -7.31
N ARG A 46 -10.67 2.19 -6.67
CA ARG A 46 -10.50 2.98 -5.46
C ARG A 46 -10.08 2.11 -4.30
N LEU A 47 -9.22 2.67 -3.46
CA LEU A 47 -8.80 1.97 -2.25
C LEU A 47 -10.03 1.63 -1.42
N GLY A 48 -10.13 0.40 -0.97
CA GLY A 48 -11.23 -0.05 -0.13
C GLY A 48 -12.51 -0.43 -0.89
N ASP A 49 -12.52 -0.28 -2.20
CA ASP A 49 -13.69 -0.63 -3.00
C ASP A 49 -13.65 -2.14 -3.33
N ALA A 50 -14.23 -2.93 -2.43
CA ALA A 50 -14.18 -4.40 -2.55
C ALA A 50 -14.75 -4.91 -3.86
N GLU A 51 -15.77 -4.26 -4.37
CA GLU A 51 -16.41 -4.68 -5.60
C GLU A 51 -15.48 -4.50 -6.80
N ALA A 52 -14.81 -3.37 -6.86
CA ALA A 52 -13.86 -3.11 -7.94
C ALA A 52 -12.62 -3.99 -7.81
N TRP A 53 -12.21 -4.28 -6.59
CA TRP A 53 -10.99 -5.05 -6.37
C TRP A 53 -11.18 -6.56 -6.53
N ALA A 54 -12.40 -7.07 -6.29
CA ALA A 54 -12.62 -8.53 -6.31
C ALA A 54 -12.12 -9.20 -7.59
N PRO A 55 -12.49 -8.74 -8.80
CA PRO A 55 -11.98 -9.41 -10.00
C PRO A 55 -10.48 -9.24 -10.20
N ARG A 56 -9.93 -8.15 -9.68
CA ARG A 56 -8.49 -7.92 -9.78
C ARG A 56 -7.72 -8.83 -8.84
N ILE A 57 -8.19 -8.96 -7.61
CA ILE A 57 -7.58 -9.85 -6.63
C ILE A 57 -7.68 -11.30 -7.10
N ALA A 58 -8.76 -11.64 -7.79
CA ALA A 58 -8.95 -13.00 -8.32
C ALA A 58 -7.88 -13.40 -9.34
N GLN A 59 -7.22 -12.41 -9.97
CA GLN A 59 -6.13 -12.71 -10.91
C GLN A 59 -4.88 -13.21 -10.19
N GLY A 60 -4.78 -12.93 -8.90
CA GLY A 60 -3.63 -13.32 -8.10
C GLY A 60 -2.67 -12.17 -7.86
N ARG A 61 -2.03 -12.20 -6.71
CA ARG A 61 -1.11 -11.15 -6.28
C ARG A 61 0.02 -10.92 -7.29
N ALA A 62 0.54 -11.99 -7.88
CA ALA A 62 1.65 -11.87 -8.82
C ALA A 62 1.28 -11.00 -10.03
N ILE A 63 0.06 -11.12 -10.52
CA ILE A 63 -0.40 -10.31 -11.65
C ILE A 63 -0.51 -8.85 -11.24
N LEU A 64 -1.05 -8.59 -10.04
CA LEU A 64 -1.17 -7.22 -9.56
C LEU A 64 0.19 -6.56 -9.35
N LEU A 65 1.14 -7.32 -8.85
CA LEU A 65 2.49 -6.80 -8.67
C LEU A 65 3.15 -6.51 -10.02
N THR A 66 3.02 -7.42 -10.98
CA THR A 66 3.56 -7.20 -12.32
C THR A 66 2.96 -5.95 -12.96
N SER A 67 1.66 -5.78 -12.81
CA SER A 67 0.97 -4.59 -13.34
C SER A 67 1.50 -3.30 -12.73
N THR A 68 1.86 -3.35 -11.45
CA THR A 68 2.42 -2.19 -10.77
C THR A 68 3.84 -1.91 -11.25
N LEU A 69 4.65 -2.95 -11.38
CA LEU A 69 6.04 -2.78 -11.79
C LEU A 69 6.16 -2.32 -13.24
N GLU A 70 5.33 -2.84 -14.09
CA GLU A 70 5.41 -2.56 -15.53
C GLU A 70 4.45 -1.47 -16.01
N GLY A 71 3.44 -1.20 -15.21
CA GLY A 71 2.40 -0.25 -15.58
C GLY A 71 1.35 -0.88 -16.47
N ILE A 72 0.25 -0.18 -16.63
CA ILE A 72 -0.83 -0.59 -17.53
C ILE A 72 -1.21 0.64 -18.34
N ALA A 73 -0.87 0.63 -19.62
CA ALA A 73 -1.21 1.76 -20.47
C ALA A 73 -2.71 1.90 -20.55
N PRO A 74 -3.23 3.12 -20.69
CA PRO A 74 -2.45 4.37 -20.76
C PRO A 74 -2.27 5.05 -19.41
N ALA A 75 -2.95 4.62 -18.36
CA ALA A 75 -3.08 5.42 -17.16
C ALA A 75 -2.25 4.99 -15.96
N MET A 76 -2.07 3.67 -15.76
CA MET A 76 -1.28 3.21 -14.61
C MET A 76 0.21 3.32 -14.96
N PRO A 77 0.95 4.24 -14.31
CA PRO A 77 2.34 4.41 -14.65
C PRO A 77 3.20 3.28 -14.11
N GLN A 78 4.30 3.03 -14.80
CA GLN A 78 5.28 2.05 -14.37
C GLN A 78 5.76 2.41 -12.97
N ARG A 79 5.75 1.44 -12.06
CA ARG A 79 6.21 1.57 -10.68
C ARG A 79 5.49 2.68 -9.90
N GLY A 80 4.30 3.09 -10.35
CA GLY A 80 3.59 4.18 -9.72
C GLY A 80 4.41 5.47 -9.70
N LEU A 81 5.35 5.60 -10.62
CA LEU A 81 6.31 6.71 -10.72
C LEU A 81 7.33 6.74 -9.58
N CYS A 82 7.35 5.74 -8.71
CA CYS A 82 8.37 5.67 -7.67
C CYS A 82 9.61 4.96 -8.19
N LEU A 83 10.49 5.72 -8.81
CA LEU A 83 11.69 5.13 -9.41
C LEU A 83 12.74 4.75 -8.38
N SER A 84 12.63 5.29 -7.17
CA SER A 84 13.55 4.97 -6.08
C SER A 84 13.06 3.84 -5.18
N CYS A 85 11.82 3.38 -5.36
CA CYS A 85 11.30 2.28 -4.56
C CYS A 85 11.93 0.97 -5.00
N SER A 86 12.17 0.08 -4.04
CA SER A 86 12.54 -1.29 -4.38
C SER A 86 11.30 -2.06 -4.81
N ASP A 87 11.51 -3.22 -5.43
CA ASP A 87 10.38 -4.08 -5.77
C ASP A 87 9.64 -4.51 -4.52
N ASP A 88 10.36 -4.70 -3.40
CA ASP A 88 9.72 -5.06 -2.13
C ASP A 88 8.86 -3.93 -1.59
N ASP A 89 9.28 -2.68 -1.76
CA ASP A 89 8.48 -1.53 -1.37
C ASP A 89 7.16 -1.52 -2.15
N LEU A 90 7.25 -1.76 -3.45
CA LEU A 90 6.07 -1.76 -4.29
C LEU A 90 5.18 -2.96 -4.00
N ALA A 91 5.79 -4.11 -3.71
CA ALA A 91 5.03 -5.29 -3.30
C ALA A 91 4.26 -5.03 -2.02
N ALA A 92 4.87 -4.32 -1.07
CA ALA A 92 4.17 -3.97 0.18
C ALA A 92 2.99 -3.05 -0.09
N ALA A 93 3.14 -2.10 -1.02
CA ALA A 93 2.03 -1.21 -1.38
C ALA A 93 0.89 -1.99 -2.03
N VAL A 94 1.22 -2.93 -2.91
CA VAL A 94 0.21 -3.80 -3.54
C VAL A 94 -0.52 -4.60 -2.46
N ASP A 95 0.22 -5.18 -1.51
CA ASP A 95 -0.39 -5.95 -0.42
C ASP A 95 -1.33 -5.08 0.41
N TYR A 96 -0.95 -3.84 0.66
CA TYR A 96 -1.79 -2.91 1.38
C TYR A 96 -3.12 -2.69 0.64
N MET A 97 -3.04 -2.46 -0.67
CA MET A 97 -4.24 -2.23 -1.46
C MET A 97 -5.12 -3.47 -1.53
N ILE A 98 -4.52 -4.65 -1.58
CA ILE A 98 -5.27 -5.90 -1.57
C ILE A 98 -6.00 -6.07 -0.25
N GLU A 99 -5.32 -5.82 0.87
CA GLU A 99 -5.96 -5.95 2.18
C GLU A 99 -7.13 -4.99 2.34
N GLU A 100 -6.96 -3.76 1.89
CA GLU A 100 -8.03 -2.77 1.99
C GLU A 100 -9.18 -3.09 1.05
N GLY A 101 -8.95 -3.85 0.01
CA GLY A 101 -9.95 -4.21 -0.98
C GLY A 101 -10.73 -5.49 -0.66
N GLN A 102 -10.48 -6.09 0.47
CA GLN A 102 -11.18 -7.34 0.82
C GLN A 102 -12.35 -7.16 1.77
#